data_363afc307393064314e1b2f7c05eaf11
#
_entry.id   363afc307393064314e1b2f7c05eaf11
#
_cell.length_a   1.000
_cell.length_b   1.000
_cell.length_c   1.000
_cell.angle_alpha   90.00
_cell.angle_beta   90.00
_cell.angle_gamma   90.00
#
_symmetry.space_group_name_H-M   'P 1'
#
loop_
_entity.id
_entity.type
_entity.pdbx_description
1 polymer ?
#
loop_
_entity_poly.entity_id
_entity_poly.type
_entity_poly.pdbx_seq_one_letter_code
_entity_poly.pdbx_strand_id
1 'polypeptide(L)'
;MSRQELSPFGKVSYDGALATLVFQRVLPHPLEVVWQALTDPKQLSSWYMMRASVDGRPGGSIDFSGGPGGFHITGRILQWNPPFVFEYEWKIGPREGMPNGEDAVVRWELIRDGANTLLTLTHRNVTRPTAGGIAPAMHVLLDRLAAKLDGLPMPDMKQRFAEVQANYPAREMEGVN
;
A
#
# COMPACT_ATOMS: atom_id res chain seq x y z
N MET A 1 5.63 -25.74 -16.20
CA MET A 1 4.48 -25.01 -15.66
C MET A 1 4.62 -23.55 -16.10
N SER A 2 3.69 -23.06 -16.91
CA SER A 2 3.73 -21.66 -17.33
C SER A 2 3.46 -20.79 -16.10
N ARG A 3 4.38 -19.86 -15.79
CA ARG A 3 4.13 -18.77 -14.84
C ARG A 3 2.91 -18.00 -15.37
N GLN A 4 1.82 -18.04 -14.66
CA GLN A 4 0.70 -17.17 -14.93
C GLN A 4 1.21 -15.75 -14.72
N GLU A 5 1.23 -14.94 -15.78
CA GLU A 5 1.61 -13.53 -15.66
C GLU A 5 0.63 -12.86 -14.69
N LEU A 6 1.18 -12.37 -13.58
CA LEU A 6 0.38 -11.64 -12.60
C LEU A 6 -0.08 -10.32 -13.22
N SER A 7 -1.36 -10.02 -13.07
CA SER A 7 -1.89 -8.71 -13.47
C SER A 7 -1.16 -7.61 -12.68
N PRO A 8 -0.70 -6.53 -13.34
CA PRO A 8 -0.15 -5.38 -12.64
C PRO A 8 -1.23 -4.63 -11.83
N PHE A 9 -2.51 -4.86 -12.14
CA PHE A 9 -3.62 -4.20 -11.46
C PHE A 9 -4.03 -4.95 -10.19
N GLY A 10 -4.39 -4.16 -9.16
CA GLY A 10 -4.98 -4.69 -7.95
C GLY A 10 -6.40 -5.17 -8.17
N LYS A 11 -6.79 -6.18 -7.41
CA LYS A 11 -8.16 -6.66 -7.35
C LYS A 11 -8.88 -5.98 -6.19
N VAL A 12 -10.02 -5.37 -6.48
CA VAL A 12 -10.91 -4.75 -5.48
C VAL A 12 -12.14 -5.63 -5.34
N SER A 13 -12.44 -6.03 -4.12
CA SER A 13 -13.66 -6.77 -3.76
C SER A 13 -14.41 -6.04 -2.66
N TYR A 14 -15.73 -6.16 -2.66
CA TYR A 14 -16.61 -5.46 -1.71
C TYR A 14 -17.38 -6.47 -0.87
N ASP A 15 -17.49 -6.14 0.42
CA ASP A 15 -18.37 -6.80 1.39
C ASP A 15 -19.15 -5.71 2.15
N GLY A 16 -20.37 -5.48 1.75
CA GLY A 16 -21.20 -4.40 2.29
C GLY A 16 -20.56 -3.02 2.09
N ALA A 17 -20.34 -2.32 3.19
CA ALA A 17 -19.73 -0.99 3.23
C ALA A 17 -18.20 -0.98 3.14
N LEU A 18 -17.58 -2.16 3.15
CA LEU A 18 -16.12 -2.32 3.18
C LEU A 18 -15.60 -2.90 1.87
N ALA A 19 -14.32 -2.64 1.62
CA ALA A 19 -13.57 -3.17 0.49
C ALA A 19 -12.28 -3.83 0.96
N THR A 20 -11.84 -4.81 0.18
CA THR A 20 -10.49 -5.38 0.27
C THR A 20 -9.79 -5.22 -1.06
N LEU A 21 -8.58 -4.70 -1.02
CA LEU A 21 -7.70 -4.51 -2.16
C LEU A 21 -6.54 -5.49 -2.06
N VAL A 22 -6.25 -6.21 -3.13
CA VAL A 22 -5.12 -7.14 -3.19
C VAL A 22 -4.28 -6.86 -4.41
N PHE A 23 -2.99 -6.64 -4.20
CA PHE A 23 -1.99 -6.45 -5.26
C PHE A 23 -0.91 -7.51 -5.15
N GLN A 24 -0.42 -7.98 -6.28
CA GLN A 24 0.73 -8.89 -6.33
C GLN A 24 1.77 -8.37 -7.31
N ARG A 25 3.05 -8.48 -6.93
CA ARG A 25 4.19 -8.12 -7.76
C ARG A 25 5.30 -9.15 -7.62
N VAL A 26 5.89 -9.54 -8.73
CA VAL A 26 7.20 -10.23 -8.71
C VAL A 26 8.28 -9.17 -8.84
N LEU A 27 9.10 -9.04 -7.82
CA LEU A 27 10.21 -8.10 -7.78
C LEU A 27 11.52 -8.87 -7.98
N PRO A 28 12.37 -8.50 -8.98
CA PRO A 28 13.62 -9.21 -9.28
C PRO A 28 14.73 -8.84 -8.26
N HIS A 29 14.42 -8.96 -6.98
CA HIS A 29 15.29 -8.60 -5.87
C HIS A 29 15.17 -9.62 -4.74
N PRO A 30 16.24 -9.83 -3.96
CA PRO A 30 16.21 -10.70 -2.78
C PRO A 30 15.20 -10.26 -1.75
N LEU A 31 14.64 -11.20 -1.04
CA LEU A 31 13.61 -11.00 -0.02
C LEU A 31 14.00 -9.93 1.02
N GLU A 32 15.24 -9.99 1.47
CA GLU A 32 15.78 -9.08 2.50
C GLU A 32 15.89 -7.63 2.00
N VAL A 33 16.18 -7.45 0.71
CA VAL A 33 16.23 -6.13 0.07
C VAL A 33 14.83 -5.52 -0.02
N VAL A 34 13.84 -6.33 -0.40
CA VAL A 34 12.43 -5.87 -0.45
C VAL A 34 11.92 -5.56 0.96
N TRP A 35 12.22 -6.41 1.94
CA TRP A 35 11.87 -6.19 3.34
C TRP A 35 12.41 -4.85 3.87
N GLN A 36 13.68 -4.55 3.62
CA GLN A 36 14.30 -3.28 4.00
C GLN A 36 13.58 -2.08 3.37
N ALA A 37 13.20 -2.18 2.11
CA ALA A 37 12.48 -1.11 1.43
C ALA A 37 11.09 -0.84 2.03
N LEU A 38 10.45 -1.86 2.62
CA LEU A 38 9.13 -1.76 3.25
C LEU A 38 9.16 -1.33 4.72
N THR A 39 10.29 -1.49 5.42
CA THR A 39 10.34 -1.36 6.88
C THR A 39 11.37 -0.35 7.38
N ASP A 40 12.44 -0.09 6.64
CA ASP A 40 13.39 0.96 6.99
C ASP A 40 12.78 2.34 6.73
N PRO A 41 12.67 3.22 7.73
CA PRO A 41 12.01 4.53 7.58
C PRO A 41 12.58 5.40 6.47
N LYS A 42 13.90 5.37 6.25
CA LYS A 42 14.55 6.18 5.20
C LYS A 42 14.22 5.65 3.81
N GLN A 43 14.26 4.32 3.65
CA GLN A 43 13.92 3.69 2.38
C GLN A 43 12.43 3.84 2.09
N LEU A 44 11.58 3.55 3.07
CA LEU A 44 10.13 3.69 2.97
C LEU A 44 9.74 5.12 2.57
N SER A 45 10.28 6.13 3.23
CA SER A 45 10.00 7.55 2.94
C SER A 45 10.32 7.94 1.50
N SER A 46 11.31 7.30 0.86
CA SER A 46 11.74 7.68 -0.48
C SER A 46 10.74 7.31 -1.57
N TRP A 47 10.09 6.16 -1.47
CA TRP A 47 9.12 5.72 -2.49
C TRP A 47 7.66 5.94 -2.07
N TYR A 48 7.37 5.89 -0.77
CA TYR A 48 6.02 6.07 -0.21
C TYR A 48 5.61 7.55 -0.13
N MET A 49 6.57 8.47 -0.31
CA MET A 49 6.38 9.93 -0.32
C MET A 49 5.90 10.53 1.00
N MET A 50 6.10 9.84 2.11
CA MET A 50 5.70 10.26 3.45
C MET A 50 6.87 10.14 4.41
N ARG A 51 6.92 10.99 5.43
CA ARG A 51 7.79 10.74 6.58
C ARG A 51 7.28 9.49 7.29
N ALA A 52 8.17 8.56 7.58
CA ALA A 52 7.83 7.31 8.18
C ALA A 52 8.57 7.11 9.51
N SER A 53 7.84 6.59 10.50
CA SER A 53 8.37 6.01 11.72
C SER A 53 7.80 4.62 11.89
N VAL A 54 8.65 3.65 12.20
CA VAL A 54 8.27 2.25 12.38
C VAL A 54 8.99 1.71 13.62
N ASP A 55 8.22 1.39 14.66
CA ASP A 55 8.70 0.62 15.82
C ASP A 55 8.55 -0.87 15.53
N GLY A 56 9.53 -1.45 14.85
CA GLY A 56 9.49 -2.78 14.25
C GLY A 56 9.48 -3.93 15.25
N ARG A 57 8.34 -4.18 15.85
CA ARG A 57 8.08 -5.29 16.77
C ARG A 57 6.57 -5.57 16.87
N PRO A 58 6.15 -6.77 17.31
CA PRO A 58 4.75 -7.01 17.63
C PRO A 58 4.24 -5.98 18.66
N GLY A 59 3.09 -5.35 18.39
CA GLY A 59 2.53 -4.31 19.25
C GLY A 59 3.25 -2.96 19.20
N GLY A 60 4.29 -2.81 18.37
CA GLY A 60 4.89 -1.52 18.05
C GLY A 60 3.94 -0.63 17.25
N SER A 61 4.41 0.51 16.78
CA SER A 61 3.57 1.49 16.08
C SER A 61 4.17 1.91 14.73
N ILE A 62 3.29 2.36 13.85
CA ILE A 62 3.64 3.12 12.65
C ILE A 62 3.09 4.54 12.76
N ASP A 63 3.83 5.48 12.19
CA ASP A 63 3.41 6.88 12.01
C ASP A 63 3.93 7.36 10.65
N PHE A 64 3.02 7.61 9.71
CA PHE A 64 3.33 8.10 8.39
C PHE A 64 2.64 9.43 8.15
N SER A 65 3.38 10.45 7.74
CA SER A 65 2.80 11.80 7.55
C SER A 65 3.36 12.51 6.34
N GLY A 66 2.50 13.27 5.68
CA GLY A 66 2.83 14.09 4.51
C GLY A 66 2.33 13.50 3.21
N GLY A 67 3.14 13.58 2.17
CA GLY A 67 2.79 13.12 0.82
C GLY A 67 1.70 13.94 0.14
N PRO A 68 1.29 13.52 -1.08
CA PRO A 68 0.18 14.14 -1.78
C PRO A 68 -1.11 14.03 -0.96
N GLY A 69 -1.76 15.15 -0.68
CA GLY A 69 -2.97 15.19 0.13
C GLY A 69 -2.76 15.35 1.63
N GLY A 70 -1.51 15.41 2.13
CA GLY A 70 -1.20 15.71 3.53
C GLY A 70 -1.82 14.73 4.53
N PHE A 71 -1.73 13.44 4.25
CA PHE A 71 -2.28 12.42 5.14
C PHE A 71 -1.43 12.24 6.41
N HIS A 72 -2.09 11.87 7.50
CA HIS A 72 -1.46 11.35 8.70
C HIS A 72 -2.06 9.99 9.02
N ILE A 73 -1.23 8.97 8.91
CA ILE A 73 -1.62 7.57 9.09
C ILE A 73 -0.91 7.05 10.33
N THR A 74 -1.66 6.52 11.27
CA THR A 74 -1.14 5.93 12.49
C THR A 74 -1.70 4.53 12.66
N GLY A 75 -1.02 3.70 13.44
CA GLY A 75 -1.53 2.39 13.76
C GLY A 75 -0.58 1.56 14.60
N ARG A 76 -1.13 0.47 15.15
CA ARG A 76 -0.38 -0.56 15.85
C ARG A 76 0.10 -1.62 14.87
N ILE A 77 1.30 -2.13 15.08
CA ILE A 77 1.79 -3.32 14.35
C ILE A 77 1.08 -4.56 14.91
N LEU A 78 0.32 -5.21 14.05
CA LEU A 78 -0.47 -6.40 14.36
C LEU A 78 0.33 -7.68 14.18
N GLN A 79 1.20 -7.72 13.16
CA GLN A 79 2.11 -8.83 12.93
C GLN A 79 3.45 -8.30 12.41
N TRP A 80 4.51 -8.79 13.04
CA TRP A 80 5.90 -8.50 12.68
C TRP A 80 6.68 -9.80 12.62
N ASN A 81 6.89 -10.31 11.42
CA ASN A 81 7.62 -11.56 11.16
C ASN A 81 8.65 -11.35 10.05
N PRO A 82 9.81 -10.76 10.36
CA PRO A 82 10.86 -10.52 9.38
C PRO A 82 11.41 -11.82 8.78
N PRO A 83 11.70 -11.86 7.49
CA PRO A 83 11.46 -10.85 6.46
C PRO A 83 10.17 -11.14 5.65
N PHE A 84 9.16 -11.79 6.24
CA PHE A 84 8.02 -12.36 5.53
C PHE A 84 6.72 -11.59 5.67
N VAL A 85 6.40 -11.06 6.86
CA VAL A 85 5.10 -10.44 7.13
C VAL A 85 5.26 -9.16 7.96
N PHE A 86 4.64 -8.10 7.44
CA PHE A 86 4.45 -6.82 8.14
C PHE A 86 2.98 -6.42 8.01
N GLU A 87 2.24 -6.44 9.12
CA GLU A 87 0.82 -6.07 9.17
C GLU A 87 0.60 -5.00 10.23
N TYR A 88 -0.18 -3.98 9.90
CA TYR A 88 -0.47 -2.87 10.81
C TYR A 88 -1.84 -2.26 10.56
N GLU A 89 -2.39 -1.67 11.61
CA GLU A 89 -3.56 -0.80 11.53
C GLU A 89 -3.22 0.43 10.67
N TRP A 90 -4.13 0.79 9.79
CA TRP A 90 -3.99 1.94 8.90
C TRP A 90 -5.14 2.91 9.17
N LYS A 91 -4.89 3.86 10.09
CA LYS A 91 -5.90 4.76 10.63
C LYS A 91 -5.64 6.19 10.19
N ILE A 92 -6.68 6.83 9.69
CA ILE A 92 -6.70 8.25 9.37
C ILE A 92 -7.84 8.88 10.15
N GLY A 93 -7.54 9.96 10.90
CA GLY A 93 -8.56 10.74 11.59
C GLY A 93 -9.52 11.45 10.63
N PRO A 94 -10.69 11.89 11.11
CA PRO A 94 -11.64 12.68 10.33
C PRO A 94 -10.97 13.89 9.67
N ARG A 95 -11.30 14.12 8.41
CA ARG A 95 -10.77 15.24 7.62
C ARG A 95 -11.71 15.59 6.47
N GLU A 96 -11.42 16.68 5.76
CA GLU A 96 -12.15 17.03 4.54
C GLU A 96 -12.10 15.88 3.52
N GLY A 97 -13.24 15.50 3.00
CA GLY A 97 -13.42 14.36 2.09
C GLY A 97 -13.40 12.97 2.76
N MET A 98 -13.16 12.91 4.08
CA MET A 98 -13.21 11.69 4.90
C MET A 98 -13.77 12.03 6.29
N PRO A 99 -15.07 12.38 6.41
CA PRO A 99 -15.65 12.90 7.65
C PRO A 99 -15.63 11.90 8.81
N ASN A 100 -15.60 10.61 8.51
CA ASN A 100 -15.50 9.54 9.51
C ASN A 100 -14.06 9.00 9.66
N GLY A 101 -13.09 9.58 8.93
CA GLY A 101 -11.74 9.03 8.86
C GLY A 101 -11.68 7.67 8.16
N GLU A 102 -10.65 6.90 8.45
CA GLU A 102 -10.48 5.53 7.94
C GLU A 102 -9.91 4.64 9.04
N ASP A 103 -10.37 3.40 9.12
CA ASP A 103 -9.89 2.39 10.07
C ASP A 103 -9.68 1.06 9.33
N ALA A 104 -8.60 1.00 8.58
CA ALA A 104 -8.26 -0.12 7.74
C ALA A 104 -7.04 -0.89 8.27
N VAL A 105 -6.64 -1.93 7.57
CA VAL A 105 -5.45 -2.74 7.88
C VAL A 105 -4.66 -2.97 6.60
N VAL A 106 -3.37 -2.77 6.68
CA VAL A 106 -2.40 -3.06 5.61
C VAL A 106 -1.55 -4.25 6.01
N ARG A 107 -1.44 -5.20 5.10
CA ARG A 107 -0.60 -6.40 5.25
C ARG A 107 0.32 -6.56 4.04
N TRP A 108 1.60 -6.61 4.31
CA TRP A 108 2.66 -6.95 3.36
C TRP A 108 3.12 -8.37 3.60
N GLU A 109 3.09 -9.19 2.57
CA GLU A 109 3.59 -10.56 2.61
C GLU A 109 4.63 -10.76 1.53
N LEU A 110 5.75 -11.34 1.90
CA LEU A 110 6.86 -11.61 1.02
C LEU A 110 7.15 -13.11 0.98
N ILE A 111 7.27 -13.66 -0.22
CA ILE A 111 7.62 -15.06 -0.44
C ILE A 111 8.83 -15.10 -1.37
N ARG A 112 9.83 -15.89 -1.01
CA ARG A 112 11.00 -16.13 -1.85
C ARG A 112 10.59 -16.93 -3.10
N ASP A 113 10.93 -16.41 -4.27
CA ASP A 113 10.70 -17.05 -5.57
C ASP A 113 12.02 -17.10 -6.34
N GLY A 114 12.89 -18.07 -5.98
CA GLY A 114 14.25 -18.13 -6.49
C GLY A 114 15.07 -16.92 -6.07
N ALA A 115 15.60 -16.18 -7.04
CA ALA A 115 16.31 -14.92 -6.81
C ALA A 115 15.37 -13.71 -6.68
N ASN A 116 14.07 -13.91 -6.93
CA ASN A 116 13.03 -12.88 -6.88
C ASN A 116 12.24 -12.96 -5.57
N THR A 117 11.41 -11.96 -5.36
CA THR A 117 10.43 -11.91 -4.28
C THR A 117 9.03 -11.75 -4.86
N LEU A 118 8.11 -12.63 -4.48
CA LEU A 118 6.67 -12.40 -4.67
C LEU A 118 6.18 -11.56 -3.50
N LEU A 119 5.75 -10.36 -3.80
CA LEU A 119 5.12 -9.44 -2.85
C LEU A 119 3.60 -9.49 -3.01
N THR A 120 2.89 -9.65 -1.90
CA THR A 120 1.44 -9.47 -1.83
C THR A 120 1.13 -8.35 -0.84
N LEU A 121 0.41 -7.34 -1.32
CA LEU A 121 -0.17 -6.27 -0.50
C LEU A 121 -1.67 -6.54 -0.36
N THR A 122 -2.15 -6.66 0.86
CA THR A 122 -3.58 -6.71 1.17
C THR A 122 -3.95 -5.48 2.00
N HIS A 123 -4.88 -4.69 1.50
CA HIS A 123 -5.45 -3.56 2.22
C HIS A 123 -6.93 -3.87 2.47
N ARG A 124 -7.27 -4.23 3.68
CA ARG A 124 -8.64 -4.66 4.05
C ARG A 124 -9.33 -3.67 4.97
N ASN A 125 -10.64 -3.81 5.09
CA ASN A 125 -11.51 -2.91 5.87
C ASN A 125 -11.46 -1.46 5.38
N VAL A 126 -11.13 -1.24 4.12
CA VAL A 126 -11.21 0.09 3.50
C VAL A 126 -12.67 0.44 3.29
N THR A 127 -13.10 1.64 3.67
CA THR A 127 -14.46 2.05 3.40
C THR A 127 -14.71 2.17 1.89
N ARG A 128 -15.92 1.85 1.47
CA ARG A 128 -16.32 1.83 0.06
C ARG A 128 -16.04 3.14 -0.67
N PRO A 129 -16.38 4.33 -0.08
CA PRO A 129 -16.06 5.61 -0.71
C PRO A 129 -14.55 5.86 -0.88
N THR A 130 -13.72 5.35 0.03
CA THR A 130 -12.27 5.55 0.01
C THR A 130 -11.58 4.62 -0.99
N ALA A 131 -12.11 3.42 -1.21
CA ALA A 131 -11.48 2.38 -2.02
C ALA A 131 -11.11 2.84 -3.44
N GLY A 132 -11.97 3.61 -4.10
CA GLY A 132 -11.75 4.12 -5.46
C GLY A 132 -10.56 5.09 -5.58
N GLY A 133 -10.19 5.78 -4.49
CA GLY A 133 -9.01 6.63 -4.45
C GLY A 133 -7.75 5.88 -4.00
N ILE A 134 -7.91 4.97 -3.05
CA ILE A 134 -6.78 4.21 -2.48
C ILE A 134 -6.25 3.17 -3.48
N ALA A 135 -7.10 2.50 -4.24
CA ALA A 135 -6.67 1.47 -5.18
C ALA A 135 -5.67 1.98 -6.23
N PRO A 136 -5.96 3.04 -7.00
CA PRO A 136 -4.99 3.59 -7.93
C PRO A 136 -3.77 4.19 -7.23
N ALA A 137 -3.90 4.77 -6.03
CA ALA A 137 -2.78 5.28 -5.26
C ALA A 137 -1.81 4.17 -4.85
N MET A 138 -2.31 3.03 -4.37
CA MET A 138 -1.48 1.87 -4.03
C MET A 138 -0.79 1.28 -5.26
N HIS A 139 -1.45 1.24 -6.42
CA HIS A 139 -0.83 0.84 -7.67
C HIS A 139 0.42 1.69 -7.97
N VAL A 140 0.26 3.02 -7.93
CA VAL A 140 1.38 3.94 -8.20
C VAL A 140 2.50 3.78 -7.17
N LEU A 141 2.17 3.59 -5.90
CA LEU A 141 3.18 3.36 -4.86
C LEU A 141 3.96 2.08 -5.10
N LEU A 142 3.32 1.01 -5.57
CA LEU A 142 4.01 -0.23 -5.94
C LEU A 142 4.90 -0.05 -7.18
N ASP A 143 4.48 0.73 -8.16
CA ASP A 143 5.32 1.08 -9.33
C ASP A 143 6.54 1.90 -8.88
N ARG A 144 6.39 2.80 -7.91
CA ARG A 144 7.49 3.57 -7.33
C ARG A 144 8.45 2.70 -6.53
N LEU A 145 7.93 1.74 -5.76
CA LEU A 145 8.76 0.75 -5.05
C LEU A 145 9.61 -0.06 -6.04
N ALA A 146 9.01 -0.58 -7.10
CA ALA A 146 9.72 -1.33 -8.11
C ALA A 146 10.82 -0.48 -8.78
N ALA A 147 10.51 0.74 -9.20
CA ALA A 147 11.48 1.65 -9.79
C ALA A 147 12.63 1.97 -8.84
N LYS A 148 12.35 2.20 -7.54
CA LYS A 148 13.39 2.43 -6.53
C LYS A 148 14.33 1.23 -6.41
N LEU A 149 13.78 0.02 -6.35
CA LEU A 149 14.57 -1.20 -6.22
C LEU A 149 15.43 -1.45 -7.47
N ASP A 150 14.92 -1.11 -8.64
CA ASP A 150 15.62 -1.24 -9.92
C ASP A 150 16.63 -0.10 -10.18
N GLY A 151 16.69 0.90 -9.31
CA GLY A 151 17.55 2.07 -9.50
C GLY A 151 17.10 2.98 -10.66
N LEU A 152 15.82 2.92 -11.01
CA LEU A 152 15.21 3.71 -12.07
C LEU A 152 14.51 4.97 -11.52
N PRO A 153 14.29 6.00 -12.36
CA PRO A 153 13.47 7.13 -11.96
C PRO A 153 12.08 6.68 -11.54
N MET A 154 11.64 7.13 -10.37
CA MET A 154 10.32 6.80 -9.86
C MET A 154 9.25 7.59 -10.62
N PRO A 155 8.12 6.97 -11.02
CA PRO A 155 7.04 7.66 -11.69
C PRO A 155 6.49 8.81 -10.85
N ASP A 156 6.08 9.89 -11.53
CA ASP A 156 5.34 10.99 -10.89
C ASP A 156 3.99 10.48 -10.39
N MET A 157 3.66 10.81 -9.15
CA MET A 157 2.46 10.29 -8.49
C MET A 157 1.18 10.73 -9.19
N LYS A 158 1.06 12.01 -9.53
CA LYS A 158 -0.14 12.58 -10.14
C LYS A 158 -0.35 12.07 -11.55
N GLN A 159 0.71 12.09 -12.36
CA GLN A 159 0.65 11.61 -13.73
C GLN A 159 0.29 10.13 -13.78
N ARG A 160 1.01 9.30 -13.03
CA ARG A 160 0.78 7.85 -13.04
C ARG A 160 -0.58 7.47 -12.46
N PHE A 161 -1.06 8.19 -11.44
CA PHE A 161 -2.42 8.02 -10.92
C PHE A 161 -3.47 8.24 -12.02
N ALA A 162 -3.35 9.32 -12.80
CA ALA A 162 -4.26 9.60 -13.91
C ALA A 162 -4.27 8.50 -14.97
N GLU A 163 -3.11 7.87 -15.24
CA GLU A 163 -2.98 6.78 -16.21
C GLU A 163 -3.68 5.48 -15.74
N VAL A 164 -3.63 5.16 -14.44
CA VAL A 164 -4.11 3.87 -13.94
C VAL A 164 -5.52 3.91 -13.37
N GLN A 165 -6.03 5.07 -12.97
CA GLN A 165 -7.32 5.19 -12.25
C GLN A 165 -8.51 4.60 -13.00
N ALA A 166 -8.52 4.65 -14.34
CA ALA A 166 -9.60 4.11 -15.16
C ALA A 166 -9.74 2.57 -15.06
N ASN A 167 -8.72 1.88 -14.56
CA ASN A 167 -8.70 0.44 -14.36
C ASN A 167 -9.27 0.01 -12.99
N TYR A 168 -9.68 0.97 -12.17
CA TYR A 168 -10.21 0.75 -10.84
C TYR A 168 -11.64 1.30 -10.74
N PRO A 169 -12.46 0.80 -9.78
CA PRO A 169 -13.77 1.36 -9.52
C PRO A 169 -13.68 2.87 -9.26
N ALA A 170 -14.64 3.62 -9.78
CA ALA A 170 -14.73 5.05 -9.52
C ALA A 170 -14.88 5.33 -8.02
N ARG A 171 -14.34 6.47 -7.57
CA ARG A 171 -14.54 6.92 -6.20
C ARG A 171 -16.03 7.18 -5.96
N GLU A 172 -16.62 6.48 -5.01
CA GLU A 172 -17.98 6.76 -4.57
C GLU A 172 -17.97 8.01 -3.70
N MET A 173 -18.84 8.98 -4.03
CA MET A 173 -19.07 10.14 -3.16
C MET A 173 -19.91 9.67 -1.97
N GLU A 174 -19.48 9.96 -0.74
CA GLU A 174 -20.37 9.81 0.42
C GLU A 174 -21.58 10.70 0.15
N GLY A 175 -22.78 10.08 0.12
CA GLY A 175 -24.01 10.79 -0.19
C GLY A 175 -24.23 11.92 0.81
N VAL A 176 -24.32 13.12 0.28
CA VAL A 176 -24.87 14.26 1.00
C VAL A 176 -26.37 14.01 1.07
N ASN A 177 -26.87 13.48 2.20
CA ASN A 177 -28.28 13.51 2.55
C ASN A 177 -28.60 14.81 3.28
#